data_1f8e2d77076c893e3e2ab9beb3cf1e85
#
_entry.id   1f8e2d77076c893e3e2ab9beb3cf1e85
#
_cell.length_a   1.000
_cell.length_b   1.000
_cell.length_c   1.000
_cell.angle_alpha   90.00
_cell.angle_beta   90.00
_cell.angle_gamma   90.00
#
_symmetry.space_group_name_H-M   'P 1'
#
loop_
_entity.id
_entity.type
_entity.pdbx_description
1 polymer ?
#
loop_
_entity_poly.entity_id
_entity_poly.type
_entity_poly.pdbx_seq_one_letter_code
_entity_poly.pdbx_strand_id
1 'polypeptide(L)'
;MNMKKIYFLPLVALAMTACESDFKGPWGTPQENEQLPLFDLSDISFKNASATASTINLSQYNDNDLMVPFLNIESIKDFPEGYELKLMMDFAADENFNRMTTLETEIETVDGPATVGIAPDVLQNAFSQIISKGPKAKDVFVRFAPYAVNGSEEVRLGIPSEYIGGMTINVLPIPSTFVIEDNYYLLGTINGWDVATAVKFEHSDENVYDDPVFTLAIEADAADGWWWKIIPESTYLTGNWVEADNAAFGVAENGDSELEGMLVGRTAAEDCGSGCLKVTGPYLMTINMEELTYTFEPRVQYLYTPGQTNGWNQVNSQQLATADFENYEGFAFIGDGFKFTSAPDWDHTNYGAGAEDGVLSTAVDAGNLSVSPQGLYWCKVNTADLEWSATEITAAGLIGDFNGWAQSAPLTAAADNPTIWQGTVDFGDGNGSYKIRFNDAWEISLGGDPQNLDWHNADNIPAPGAGKYSVTLYLNAFPYEIEVSPM
;
A
#
# COMPACT_ATOMS: atom_id res chain seq x y z
N MET A 1 21.98 43.32 -23.62
CA MET A 1 22.48 44.18 -22.55
C MET A 1 21.28 44.70 -21.76
N ASN A 2 20.87 43.99 -20.74
CA ASN A 2 19.89 44.44 -19.76
C ASN A 2 20.25 43.83 -18.40
N MET A 3 20.69 44.73 -17.52
CA MET A 3 21.14 44.39 -16.17
C MET A 3 19.95 44.07 -15.27
N LYS A 4 20.00 42.91 -14.61
CA LYS A 4 19.10 42.56 -13.50
C LYS A 4 19.51 43.37 -12.26
N LYS A 5 18.61 44.20 -11.77
CA LYS A 5 18.75 44.95 -10.53
C LYS A 5 18.58 43.97 -9.35
N ILE A 6 19.65 43.80 -8.59
CA ILE A 6 19.66 43.13 -7.29
C ILE A 6 19.20 44.19 -6.28
N TYR A 7 18.06 43.95 -5.62
CA TYR A 7 17.63 44.73 -4.47
C TYR A 7 18.28 44.18 -3.21
N PHE A 8 19.25 44.95 -2.68
CA PHE A 8 19.73 44.79 -1.32
C PHE A 8 18.69 45.36 -0.36
N LEU A 9 18.11 44.54 0.52
CA LEU A 9 17.38 44.98 1.69
C LEU A 9 18.42 45.41 2.75
N PRO A 10 18.40 46.62 3.27
CA PRO A 10 19.24 46.97 4.39
C PRO A 10 18.65 46.37 5.67
N LEU A 11 19.46 45.54 6.33
CA LEU A 11 19.21 45.11 7.68
C LEU A 11 19.29 46.31 8.62
N VAL A 12 18.17 46.86 9.03
CA VAL A 12 18.11 47.90 10.06
C VAL A 12 18.37 47.22 11.39
N ALA A 13 19.60 47.27 11.87
CA ALA A 13 19.94 46.99 13.24
C ALA A 13 19.29 48.08 14.12
N LEU A 14 18.18 47.80 14.78
CA LEU A 14 17.68 48.62 15.87
C LEU A 14 18.70 48.51 17.02
N ALA A 15 19.58 49.47 17.10
CA ALA A 15 20.32 49.74 18.31
C ALA A 15 19.31 50.20 19.35
N MET A 16 18.95 49.33 20.31
CA MET A 16 18.32 49.76 21.52
C MET A 16 19.32 50.54 22.35
N THR A 17 19.37 51.82 22.11
CA THR A 17 19.95 52.72 23.08
C THR A 17 18.99 52.77 24.26
N ALA A 18 19.32 52.00 25.29
CA ALA A 18 18.70 52.24 26.61
C ALA A 18 18.97 53.69 27.01
N CYS A 19 17.91 54.51 27.03
CA CYS A 19 17.97 55.83 27.62
C CYS A 19 18.16 55.68 29.12
N GLU A 20 19.40 55.63 29.58
CA GLU A 20 19.75 55.63 31.01
C GLU A 20 19.61 56.99 31.70
N SER A 21 19.12 58.04 31.02
CA SER A 21 19.23 59.38 31.55
C SER A 21 17.96 60.08 31.99
N ASP A 22 16.78 59.51 31.76
CA ASP A 22 15.51 60.23 32.03
C ASP A 22 14.68 59.74 33.25
N PHE A 23 15.16 58.78 33.96
CA PHE A 23 14.54 58.33 35.20
C PHE A 23 15.29 58.78 36.46
N LYS A 24 15.21 60.03 36.77
CA LYS A 24 15.59 60.59 38.09
C LYS A 24 14.41 60.77 39.02
N GLY A 25 13.72 59.64 39.31
CA GLY A 25 12.77 59.55 40.41
C GLY A 25 13.29 58.65 41.51
N PRO A 26 12.82 58.77 42.76
CA PRO A 26 13.14 57.79 43.75
C PRO A 26 12.50 56.47 43.30
N TRP A 27 13.38 55.59 42.77
CA TRP A 27 12.98 54.20 42.50
C TRP A 27 12.51 53.64 43.84
N GLY A 28 11.24 53.25 43.93
CA GLY A 28 10.83 52.32 44.96
C GLY A 28 11.77 51.12 44.91
N THR A 29 12.14 50.61 46.06
CA THR A 29 12.81 49.29 46.12
C THR A 29 12.16 48.37 45.09
N PRO A 30 12.92 47.67 44.28
CA PRO A 30 12.32 46.64 43.42
C PRO A 30 11.34 45.85 44.29
N GLN A 31 10.09 45.76 43.86
CA GLN A 31 9.22 44.80 44.47
C GLN A 31 9.95 43.47 44.37
N GLU A 32 10.40 42.97 45.50
CA GLU A 32 10.71 41.54 45.61
C GLU A 32 9.37 40.87 45.33
N ASN A 33 9.14 40.47 44.06
CA ASN A 33 8.18 39.42 43.80
C ASN A 33 8.72 38.24 44.59
N GLU A 34 8.15 37.93 45.74
CA GLU A 34 8.33 36.64 46.34
C GLU A 34 8.06 35.64 45.22
N GLN A 35 9.11 35.03 44.63
CA GLN A 35 8.92 33.89 43.79
C GLN A 35 8.22 32.87 44.65
N LEU A 36 6.95 32.63 44.34
CA LEU A 36 6.24 31.50 44.94
C LEU A 36 7.17 30.28 44.78
N PRO A 37 7.42 29.53 45.84
CA PRO A 37 8.30 28.37 45.74
C PRO A 37 7.81 27.47 44.63
N LEU A 38 8.70 27.11 43.71
CA LEU A 38 8.40 26.14 42.67
C LEU A 38 7.89 24.89 43.37
N PHE A 39 6.68 24.44 43.01
CA PHE A 39 6.13 23.21 43.55
C PHE A 39 7.03 22.05 43.14
N ASP A 40 7.54 21.31 44.11
CA ASP A 40 8.39 20.15 43.87
C ASP A 40 7.50 18.91 43.68
N LEU A 41 7.63 18.21 42.54
CA LEU A 41 6.83 17.01 42.29
C LEU A 41 7.04 15.91 43.33
N SER A 42 8.15 15.91 44.07
CA SER A 42 8.39 14.99 45.18
C SER A 42 7.44 15.23 46.38
N ASP A 43 6.74 16.36 46.40
CA ASP A 43 5.67 16.66 47.42
C ASP A 43 4.38 15.90 47.17
N ILE A 44 4.23 15.28 45.96
CA ILE A 44 3.13 14.37 45.66
C ILE A 44 3.56 12.94 46.00
N SER A 45 3.00 12.38 47.10
CA SER A 45 3.19 10.97 47.45
C SER A 45 2.11 10.12 46.77
N PHE A 46 2.54 9.16 45.94
CA PHE A 46 1.62 8.28 45.22
C PHE A 46 2.13 6.85 45.14
N LYS A 47 1.22 5.92 44.81
CA LYS A 47 1.51 4.54 44.45
C LYS A 47 0.76 4.16 43.18
N ASN A 48 1.34 3.28 42.36
CA ASN A 48 0.62 2.68 41.24
C ASN A 48 -0.59 1.89 41.77
N ALA A 49 -1.73 2.03 41.10
CA ALA A 49 -2.89 1.23 41.41
C ALA A 49 -2.64 -0.26 41.18
N SER A 50 -3.23 -1.13 41.99
CA SER A 50 -3.02 -2.58 41.86
C SER A 50 -3.43 -3.16 40.48
N ALA A 51 -4.38 -2.51 39.81
CA ALA A 51 -4.84 -2.91 38.47
C ALA A 51 -3.71 -2.80 37.43
N THR A 52 -2.76 -1.88 37.57
CA THR A 52 -1.66 -1.69 36.61
C THR A 52 -0.60 -2.81 36.66
N ALA A 53 -0.64 -3.69 37.65
CA ALA A 53 0.28 -4.83 37.77
C ALA A 53 -0.12 -6.05 36.93
N SER A 54 -1.29 -6.01 36.30
CA SER A 54 -1.83 -7.08 35.43
C SER A 54 -2.43 -6.47 34.17
N THR A 55 -2.83 -7.32 33.21
CA THR A 55 -3.57 -6.84 32.04
C THR A 55 -4.87 -6.14 32.46
N ILE A 56 -5.01 -4.89 32.07
CA ILE A 56 -6.22 -4.08 32.26
C ILE A 56 -7.20 -4.48 31.17
N ASN A 57 -8.28 -5.19 31.56
CA ASN A 57 -9.35 -5.56 30.63
C ASN A 57 -10.43 -4.47 30.64
N LEU A 58 -10.52 -3.68 29.58
CA LEU A 58 -11.44 -2.55 29.51
C LEU A 58 -12.89 -2.95 29.54
N SER A 59 -13.27 -4.14 29.05
CA SER A 59 -14.65 -4.64 29.16
C SER A 59 -15.12 -4.79 30.60
N GLN A 60 -14.22 -5.20 31.52
CA GLN A 60 -14.57 -5.36 32.92
C GLN A 60 -14.90 -4.03 33.61
N TYR A 61 -14.25 -2.95 33.20
CA TYR A 61 -14.52 -1.60 33.71
C TYR A 61 -15.77 -1.02 33.08
N ASN A 62 -15.92 -1.17 31.77
CA ASN A 62 -17.07 -0.65 31.02
C ASN A 62 -18.39 -1.33 31.48
N ASP A 63 -18.40 -2.64 31.64
CA ASP A 63 -19.61 -3.39 32.03
C ASP A 63 -20.08 -3.08 33.46
N ASN A 64 -19.20 -2.54 34.30
CA ASN A 64 -19.49 -2.17 35.68
C ASN A 64 -19.56 -0.65 35.94
N ASP A 65 -19.46 0.15 34.89
CA ASP A 65 -19.42 1.61 34.95
C ASP A 65 -18.36 2.11 35.95
N LEU A 66 -17.15 1.55 35.84
CA LEU A 66 -16.01 1.84 36.72
C LEU A 66 -14.92 2.56 35.96
N MET A 67 -14.29 3.51 36.65
CA MET A 67 -13.07 4.17 36.18
C MET A 67 -11.87 3.17 36.17
N VAL A 68 -11.03 3.21 35.17
CA VAL A 68 -9.77 2.45 35.15
C VAL A 68 -8.73 3.14 36.03
N PRO A 69 -8.32 2.56 37.18
CA PRO A 69 -7.43 3.22 38.13
C PRO A 69 -5.94 3.05 37.71
N PHE A 70 -5.18 4.15 37.79
CA PHE A 70 -3.73 4.19 37.48
C PHE A 70 -2.87 4.51 38.71
N LEU A 71 -3.21 5.55 39.46
CA LEU A 71 -2.46 6.01 40.63
C LEU A 71 -3.37 6.13 41.84
N ASN A 72 -2.80 5.91 43.03
CA ASN A 72 -3.39 6.30 44.32
C ASN A 72 -2.51 7.39 44.91
N ILE A 73 -3.05 8.60 45.06
CA ILE A 73 -2.36 9.72 45.71
C ILE A 73 -2.58 9.61 47.20
N GLU A 74 -1.49 9.43 47.95
CA GLU A 74 -1.53 9.23 49.40
C GLU A 74 -1.51 10.57 50.15
N SER A 75 -0.75 11.54 49.66
CA SER A 75 -0.68 12.88 50.21
C SER A 75 -0.06 13.87 49.24
N ILE A 76 -0.37 15.14 49.41
CA ILE A 76 0.25 16.27 48.71
C ILE A 76 0.68 17.26 49.78
N LYS A 77 1.93 17.69 49.78
CA LYS A 77 2.45 18.72 50.68
C LYS A 77 2.56 20.04 49.90
N ASP A 78 2.41 21.13 50.67
CA ASP A 78 2.65 22.48 50.15
C ASP A 78 1.92 22.83 48.83
N PHE A 79 0.72 22.20 48.64
CA PHE A 79 -0.10 22.46 47.44
C PHE A 79 -0.63 23.89 47.48
N PRO A 80 -0.71 24.61 46.34
CA PRO A 80 -1.19 25.99 46.28
C PRO A 80 -2.58 26.16 46.89
N GLU A 81 -2.76 27.13 47.78
CA GLU A 81 -4.04 27.38 48.47
C GLU A 81 -5.12 27.87 47.47
N GLY A 82 -6.28 27.26 47.50
CA GLY A 82 -7.40 27.58 46.61
C GLY A 82 -7.35 26.92 45.24
N TYR A 83 -6.38 26.05 44.99
CA TYR A 83 -6.28 25.27 43.77
C TYR A 83 -6.62 23.81 44.05
N GLU A 84 -7.09 23.13 42.99
CA GLU A 84 -7.32 21.69 42.96
C GLU A 84 -6.25 21.01 42.07
N LEU A 85 -5.90 19.77 42.42
CA LEU A 85 -4.99 18.99 41.58
C LEU A 85 -5.73 18.42 40.38
N LYS A 86 -5.17 18.64 39.20
CA LYS A 86 -5.56 17.98 37.95
C LYS A 86 -4.34 17.20 37.38
N LEU A 87 -4.58 16.02 36.85
CA LEU A 87 -3.53 15.25 36.16
C LEU A 87 -3.91 15.03 34.71
N MET A 88 -2.97 15.28 33.84
CA MET A 88 -3.07 14.92 32.44
C MET A 88 -2.19 13.69 32.18
N MET A 89 -2.74 12.64 31.57
CA MET A 89 -2.02 11.43 31.26
C MET A 89 -1.55 11.45 29.81
N ASP A 90 -0.25 11.39 29.59
CA ASP A 90 0.28 11.02 28.27
C ASP A 90 0.16 9.52 28.11
N PHE A 91 -0.49 9.09 27.02
CA PHE A 91 -0.74 7.70 26.62
C PHE A 91 -0.05 7.45 25.30
N ALA A 92 0.90 6.52 25.25
CA ALA A 92 1.80 6.35 24.09
C ALA A 92 1.99 4.90 23.65
N ALA A 93 2.28 4.74 22.38
CA ALA A 93 2.65 3.46 21.75
C ALA A 93 4.12 3.08 22.00
N ASP A 94 4.99 4.04 22.32
CA ASP A 94 6.42 3.83 22.48
C ASP A 94 6.96 4.53 23.73
N GLU A 95 8.06 4.01 24.28
CA GLU A 95 8.70 4.52 25.50
C GLU A 95 9.22 5.95 25.42
N ASN A 96 9.43 6.45 24.17
CA ASN A 96 9.90 7.82 23.92
C ASN A 96 8.76 8.81 23.76
N PHE A 97 7.51 8.35 23.79
CA PHE A 97 6.31 9.16 23.59
C PHE A 97 6.28 9.91 22.26
N ASN A 98 6.80 9.31 21.18
CA ASN A 98 6.77 9.90 19.84
C ASN A 98 5.35 9.82 19.23
N ARG A 99 4.66 8.71 19.44
CA ARG A 99 3.27 8.49 19.05
C ARG A 99 2.41 8.44 20.32
N MET A 100 1.78 9.56 20.66
CA MET A 100 1.05 9.72 21.92
C MET A 100 -0.20 10.59 21.77
N THR A 101 -1.08 10.47 22.74
CA THR A 101 -2.17 11.41 23.02
C THR A 101 -2.19 11.77 24.49
N THR A 102 -2.74 12.94 24.84
CA THR A 102 -2.86 13.37 26.23
C THR A 102 -4.32 13.32 26.64
N LEU A 103 -4.60 12.65 27.74
CA LEU A 103 -5.93 12.42 28.29
C LEU A 103 -6.08 13.10 29.63
N GLU A 104 -7.25 13.67 29.89
CA GLU A 104 -7.60 14.18 31.21
C GLU A 104 -8.00 13.02 32.12
N THR A 105 -7.45 13.01 33.35
CA THR A 105 -7.79 11.99 34.34
C THR A 105 -8.88 12.52 35.30
N GLU A 106 -9.63 11.58 35.85
CA GLU A 106 -10.55 11.84 36.94
C GLU A 106 -9.88 11.49 38.26
N ILE A 107 -10.18 12.27 39.31
CA ILE A 107 -9.65 12.06 40.66
C ILE A 107 -10.83 11.86 41.61
N GLU A 108 -10.96 10.64 42.12
CA GLU A 108 -11.99 10.27 43.08
C GLU A 108 -11.40 10.17 44.50
N THR A 109 -12.00 10.86 45.43
CA THR A 109 -11.65 10.77 46.86
C THR A 109 -12.70 9.92 47.55
N VAL A 110 -12.34 8.69 47.90
CA VAL A 110 -13.19 7.79 48.71
C VAL A 110 -12.41 7.48 49.98
N ASP A 111 -13.00 7.65 51.15
CA ASP A 111 -12.47 7.39 52.51
C ASP A 111 -11.00 6.85 52.56
N GLY A 112 -10.03 7.68 52.11
CA GLY A 112 -8.64 7.27 52.00
C GLY A 112 -7.87 8.05 50.91
N PRO A 113 -6.82 7.46 50.32
CA PRO A 113 -6.07 8.07 49.22
C PRO A 113 -6.97 8.34 48.01
N ALA A 114 -6.73 9.48 47.34
CA ALA A 114 -7.44 9.79 46.09
C ALA A 114 -7.00 8.83 44.95
N THR A 115 -7.94 8.24 44.25
CA THR A 115 -7.69 7.39 43.12
C THR A 115 -7.74 8.19 41.81
N VAL A 116 -6.70 8.09 41.00
CA VAL A 116 -6.59 8.72 39.68
C VAL A 116 -6.88 7.68 38.62
N GLY A 117 -7.80 7.96 37.74
CA GLY A 117 -8.18 7.04 36.67
C GLY A 117 -8.74 7.74 35.46
N ILE A 118 -9.22 6.93 34.51
CA ILE A 118 -9.84 7.36 33.26
C ILE A 118 -11.04 6.49 32.96
N ALA A 119 -12.08 7.06 32.37
CA ALA A 119 -13.24 6.35 31.91
C ALA A 119 -12.83 5.33 30.82
N PRO A 120 -13.36 4.09 30.83
CA PRO A 120 -12.92 3.02 29.93
C PRO A 120 -13.17 3.33 28.45
N ASP A 121 -14.20 4.07 28.10
CA ASP A 121 -14.49 4.51 26.73
C ASP A 121 -13.46 5.53 26.20
N VAL A 122 -13.01 6.46 27.05
CA VAL A 122 -11.94 7.42 26.72
C VAL A 122 -10.62 6.68 26.46
N LEU A 123 -10.30 5.70 27.31
CA LEU A 123 -9.10 4.88 27.15
C LEU A 123 -9.20 3.97 25.92
N GLN A 124 -10.37 3.39 25.64
CA GLN A 124 -10.64 2.60 24.43
C GLN A 124 -10.42 3.44 23.15
N ASN A 125 -10.93 4.66 23.13
CA ASN A 125 -10.73 5.55 21.99
C ASN A 125 -9.25 5.88 21.77
N ALA A 126 -8.53 6.22 22.85
CA ALA A 126 -7.09 6.48 22.78
C ALA A 126 -6.32 5.24 22.30
N PHE A 127 -6.64 4.06 22.83
CA PHE A 127 -6.05 2.80 22.42
C PHE A 127 -6.26 2.55 20.92
N SER A 128 -7.48 2.72 20.42
CA SER A 128 -7.81 2.51 19.02
C SER A 128 -7.09 3.47 18.05
N GLN A 129 -6.86 4.72 18.49
CA GLN A 129 -6.20 5.73 17.66
C GLN A 129 -4.66 5.63 17.67
N ILE A 130 -4.08 5.26 18.82
CA ILE A 130 -2.64 5.34 19.05
C ILE A 130 -1.97 3.96 18.97
N ILE A 131 -2.66 2.89 19.40
CA ILE A 131 -2.07 1.58 19.53
C ILE A 131 -2.54 0.63 18.41
N SER A 132 -3.83 0.26 18.40
CA SER A 132 -4.42 -0.66 17.42
C SER A 132 -5.95 -0.71 17.60
N LYS A 133 -6.67 -0.93 16.51
CA LYS A 133 -8.11 -1.27 16.55
C LYS A 133 -8.36 -2.75 16.90
N GLY A 134 -7.31 -3.57 16.89
CA GLY A 134 -7.40 -5.01 17.12
C GLY A 134 -7.76 -5.39 18.56
N PRO A 135 -8.39 -6.56 18.76
CA PRO A 135 -8.89 -7.00 20.06
C PRO A 135 -7.83 -7.63 20.98
N LYS A 136 -6.54 -7.60 20.58
CA LYS A 136 -5.43 -8.21 21.34
C LYS A 136 -4.86 -7.22 22.35
N ALA A 137 -4.48 -7.72 23.51
CA ALA A 137 -3.80 -6.94 24.52
C ALA A 137 -2.44 -6.44 24.00
N LYS A 138 -2.13 -5.17 24.30
CA LYS A 138 -0.87 -4.51 23.92
C LYS A 138 -0.28 -3.77 25.13
N ASP A 139 1.04 -3.67 25.15
CA ASP A 139 1.75 -2.81 26.08
C ASP A 139 1.65 -1.36 25.62
N VAL A 140 1.36 -0.47 26.56
CA VAL A 140 1.30 0.97 26.35
C VAL A 140 2.07 1.68 27.44
N PHE A 141 2.59 2.87 27.13
CA PHE A 141 3.39 3.69 28.03
C PHE A 141 2.58 4.88 28.51
N VAL A 142 2.57 5.10 29.82
CA VAL A 142 1.84 6.22 30.43
C VAL A 142 2.73 6.99 31.37
N ARG A 143 2.46 8.29 31.50
CA ARG A 143 3.06 9.19 32.49
C ARG A 143 2.08 10.35 32.75
N PHE A 144 2.22 11.01 33.89
CA PHE A 144 1.26 12.02 34.31
C PHE A 144 1.93 13.38 34.52
N ALA A 145 1.32 14.41 33.94
CA ALA A 145 1.69 15.79 34.15
C ALA A 145 0.72 16.42 35.17
N PRO A 146 1.18 16.90 36.33
CA PRO A 146 0.32 17.53 37.31
C PRO A 146 0.12 19.02 37.03
N TYR A 147 -1.11 19.49 37.31
CA TYR A 147 -1.53 20.88 37.20
C TYR A 147 -2.27 21.31 38.45
N ALA A 148 -2.14 22.58 38.80
CA ALA A 148 -2.98 23.25 39.79
C ALA A 148 -4.04 24.06 39.03
N VAL A 149 -5.31 23.85 39.37
CA VAL A 149 -6.45 24.47 38.67
C VAL A 149 -7.29 25.28 39.66
N ASN A 150 -7.62 26.52 39.27
CA ASN A 150 -8.58 27.38 40.00
C ASN A 150 -9.51 28.07 38.99
N GLY A 151 -10.69 27.52 38.82
CA GLY A 151 -11.65 27.99 37.81
C GLY A 151 -11.09 27.84 36.39
N SER A 152 -10.80 28.95 35.72
CA SER A 152 -10.21 28.93 34.35
C SER A 152 -8.69 29.05 34.37
N GLU A 153 -8.05 29.17 35.49
CA GLU A 153 -6.60 29.21 35.62
C GLU A 153 -6.06 27.80 35.77
N GLU A 154 -5.14 27.41 34.88
CA GLU A 154 -4.50 26.11 34.92
C GLU A 154 -2.99 26.29 34.80
N VAL A 155 -2.26 25.86 35.80
CA VAL A 155 -0.82 26.05 35.94
C VAL A 155 -0.14 24.68 36.06
N ARG A 156 0.75 24.32 35.13
CA ARG A 156 1.54 23.12 35.24
C ARG A 156 2.50 23.19 36.42
N LEU A 157 2.51 22.13 37.24
CA LEU A 157 3.41 21.96 38.36
C LEU A 157 4.73 21.30 37.88
N GLY A 158 5.86 21.71 38.45
CA GLY A 158 7.18 21.26 38.02
C GLY A 158 7.65 21.86 36.69
N ILE A 159 8.77 21.39 36.15
CA ILE A 159 9.24 21.81 34.85
C ILE A 159 8.64 20.98 33.72
N PRO A 160 8.60 21.47 32.46
CA PRO A 160 7.93 20.80 31.34
C PRO A 160 8.38 19.37 31.05
N SER A 161 9.59 18.99 31.42
CA SER A 161 10.14 17.64 31.22
C SER A 161 9.90 16.67 32.38
N GLU A 162 9.33 17.15 33.49
CA GLU A 162 9.05 16.33 34.66
C GLU A 162 7.63 15.76 34.63
N TYR A 163 7.53 14.49 34.96
CA TYR A 163 6.28 13.72 35.05
C TYR A 163 6.29 12.84 36.28
N ILE A 164 5.12 12.46 36.77
CA ILE A 164 4.96 11.47 37.82
C ILE A 164 4.37 10.18 37.29
N GLY A 165 4.50 9.09 38.02
CA GLY A 165 3.80 7.82 37.78
C GLY A 165 4.06 7.17 36.42
N GLY A 166 5.25 7.38 35.83
CA GLY A 166 5.61 6.72 34.56
C GLY A 166 5.62 5.21 34.71
N MET A 167 4.91 4.50 33.82
CA MET A 167 4.81 3.04 33.83
C MET A 167 4.47 2.48 32.45
N THR A 168 4.79 1.19 32.25
CA THR A 168 4.25 0.38 31.18
C THR A 168 3.08 -0.42 31.71
N ILE A 169 1.96 -0.40 31.01
CA ILE A 169 0.75 -1.16 31.35
C ILE A 169 0.35 -2.03 30.15
N ASN A 170 -0.25 -3.19 30.42
CA ASN A 170 -0.81 -4.05 29.38
C ASN A 170 -2.32 -3.84 29.35
N VAL A 171 -2.87 -3.41 28.21
CA VAL A 171 -4.29 -3.09 28.02
C VAL A 171 -4.92 -4.05 27.04
N LEU A 172 -6.00 -4.73 27.46
CA LEU A 172 -6.88 -5.50 26.60
C LEU A 172 -8.11 -4.62 26.27
N PRO A 173 -8.26 -4.21 25.01
CA PRO A 173 -9.36 -3.36 24.60
C PRO A 173 -10.71 -4.08 24.69
N ILE A 174 -11.80 -3.30 24.63
CA ILE A 174 -13.16 -3.85 24.44
C ILE A 174 -13.20 -4.47 23.05
N PRO A 175 -13.53 -5.78 22.93
CA PRO A 175 -13.57 -6.43 21.63
C PRO A 175 -14.63 -5.80 20.73
N SER A 176 -14.30 -5.64 19.46
CA SER A 176 -15.29 -5.28 18.42
C SER A 176 -16.37 -6.37 18.36
N THR A 177 -17.58 -5.98 18.03
CA THR A 177 -18.68 -6.92 17.76
C THR A 177 -18.43 -7.73 16.48
N PHE A 178 -17.54 -7.27 15.64
CA PHE A 178 -17.09 -7.92 14.40
C PHE A 178 -15.61 -8.25 14.50
N VAL A 179 -15.28 -9.53 14.27
CA VAL A 179 -13.89 -10.03 14.27
C VAL A 179 -13.41 -10.10 12.81
N ILE A 180 -12.35 -9.36 12.50
CA ILE A 180 -11.64 -9.48 11.23
C ILE A 180 -10.62 -10.62 11.38
N GLU A 181 -10.68 -11.62 10.50
CA GLU A 181 -9.71 -12.71 10.48
C GLU A 181 -8.44 -12.33 9.72
N ASP A 182 -7.36 -13.04 10.00
CA ASP A 182 -6.05 -12.75 9.38
C ASP A 182 -6.04 -13.08 7.88
N ASN A 183 -6.95 -13.94 7.39
CA ASN A 183 -7.05 -14.32 5.99
C ASN A 183 -8.49 -14.53 5.54
N TYR A 184 -8.75 -14.23 4.28
CA TYR A 184 -10.00 -14.50 3.57
C TYR A 184 -9.74 -15.23 2.26
N TYR A 185 -10.74 -15.95 1.76
CA TYR A 185 -10.64 -16.79 0.56
C TYR A 185 -11.85 -16.57 -0.34
N LEU A 186 -11.59 -16.51 -1.64
CA LEU A 186 -12.62 -16.45 -2.66
C LEU A 186 -13.08 -17.84 -3.03
N LEU A 187 -14.40 -18.06 -3.01
CA LEU A 187 -15.08 -19.30 -3.35
C LEU A 187 -16.07 -19.01 -4.46
N GLY A 188 -16.08 -19.81 -5.52
CA GLY A 188 -16.98 -19.54 -6.64
C GLY A 188 -16.61 -20.24 -7.93
N THR A 189 -16.94 -19.58 -9.06
CA THR A 189 -16.63 -20.08 -10.40
C THR A 189 -15.13 -20.34 -10.59
N ILE A 190 -14.28 -19.51 -10.01
CA ILE A 190 -12.82 -19.61 -10.09
C ILE A 190 -12.26 -20.96 -9.67
N ASN A 191 -12.92 -21.63 -8.73
CA ASN A 191 -12.44 -22.90 -8.14
C ASN A 191 -13.52 -23.99 -8.12
N GLY A 192 -14.61 -23.81 -8.88
CA GLY A 192 -15.72 -24.77 -8.95
C GLY A 192 -16.46 -24.98 -7.63
N TRP A 193 -16.47 -23.99 -6.74
CA TRP A 193 -17.10 -24.01 -5.42
C TRP A 193 -16.53 -25.06 -4.45
N ASP A 194 -15.29 -25.49 -4.65
CA ASP A 194 -14.59 -26.42 -3.74
C ASP A 194 -13.87 -25.62 -2.63
N VAL A 195 -14.32 -25.78 -1.40
CA VAL A 195 -13.74 -25.09 -0.22
C VAL A 195 -12.24 -25.37 -0.08
N ALA A 196 -11.80 -26.59 -0.39
CA ALA A 196 -10.41 -27.01 -0.24
C ALA A 196 -9.46 -26.30 -1.24
N THR A 197 -10.01 -25.76 -2.33
CA THR A 197 -9.27 -25.03 -3.37
C THR A 197 -9.66 -23.55 -3.46
N ALA A 198 -10.34 -23.01 -2.45
CA ALA A 198 -10.68 -21.60 -2.39
C ALA A 198 -9.42 -20.74 -2.47
N VAL A 199 -9.49 -19.62 -3.21
CA VAL A 199 -8.34 -18.82 -3.55
C VAL A 199 -8.11 -17.75 -2.50
N LYS A 200 -6.91 -17.73 -1.90
CA LYS A 200 -6.56 -16.82 -0.83
C LYS A 200 -6.43 -15.38 -1.37
N PHE A 201 -7.01 -14.41 -0.66
CA PHE A 201 -6.71 -12.99 -0.84
C PHE A 201 -5.33 -12.67 -0.30
N GLU A 202 -4.65 -11.74 -0.95
CA GLU A 202 -3.42 -11.14 -0.48
C GLU A 202 -3.72 -10.00 0.49
N HIS A 203 -2.83 -9.82 1.45
CA HIS A 203 -2.91 -8.77 2.46
C HIS A 203 -1.50 -8.25 2.75
N SER A 204 -1.39 -7.00 3.19
CA SER A 204 -0.12 -6.42 3.65
C SER A 204 0.41 -7.15 4.90
N ASP A 205 1.64 -6.82 5.32
CA ASP A 205 2.23 -7.33 6.57
C ASP A 205 1.68 -6.61 7.83
N GLU A 206 0.80 -5.61 7.64
CA GLU A 206 0.19 -4.87 8.73
C GLU A 206 -0.88 -5.70 9.48
N ASN A 207 -1.32 -5.24 10.62
CA ASN A 207 -2.39 -5.90 11.36
C ASN A 207 -3.73 -5.66 10.65
N VAL A 208 -4.56 -6.68 10.48
CA VAL A 208 -5.86 -6.61 9.76
C VAL A 208 -6.87 -5.61 10.33
N TYR A 209 -6.69 -5.13 11.56
CA TYR A 209 -7.47 -4.03 12.12
C TYR A 209 -6.88 -2.65 11.85
N ASP A 210 -5.62 -2.58 11.47
CA ASP A 210 -4.93 -1.34 11.07
C ASP A 210 -4.99 -1.17 9.55
N ASP A 211 -4.95 -2.29 8.81
CA ASP A 211 -5.20 -2.38 7.37
C ASP A 211 -6.23 -3.49 7.09
N PRO A 212 -7.54 -3.21 7.04
CA PRO A 212 -8.60 -4.20 6.82
C PRO A 212 -8.82 -4.57 5.34
N VAL A 213 -7.91 -4.17 4.45
CA VAL A 213 -8.04 -4.30 3.00
C VAL A 213 -7.33 -5.55 2.49
N PHE A 214 -8.04 -6.38 1.74
CA PHE A 214 -7.50 -7.58 1.10
C PHE A 214 -7.73 -7.52 -0.40
N THR A 215 -6.80 -8.01 -1.20
CA THR A 215 -6.86 -7.93 -2.66
C THR A 215 -6.68 -9.29 -3.31
N LEU A 216 -7.28 -9.50 -4.47
CA LEU A 216 -7.10 -10.71 -5.27
C LEU A 216 -7.19 -10.38 -6.76
N ALA A 217 -6.15 -10.72 -7.51
CA ALA A 217 -6.21 -10.68 -8.96
C ALA A 217 -7.02 -11.88 -9.47
N ILE A 218 -7.98 -11.63 -10.33
CA ILE A 218 -8.85 -12.64 -10.93
C ILE A 218 -8.92 -12.50 -12.44
N GLU A 219 -9.19 -13.60 -13.13
CA GLU A 219 -9.60 -13.62 -14.54
C GLU A 219 -11.07 -14.03 -14.57
N ALA A 220 -11.95 -13.08 -14.90
CA ALA A 220 -13.37 -13.33 -14.96
C ALA A 220 -13.76 -13.87 -16.34
N ASP A 221 -14.45 -15.00 -16.39
CA ASP A 221 -15.14 -15.52 -17.58
C ASP A 221 -16.65 -15.47 -17.34
N ALA A 222 -17.30 -14.52 -18.01
CA ALA A 222 -18.71 -14.24 -17.82
C ALA A 222 -19.65 -14.96 -18.80
N ALA A 223 -19.18 -15.94 -19.56
CA ALA A 223 -20.02 -16.65 -20.55
C ALA A 223 -21.34 -17.13 -19.93
N ASP A 224 -21.29 -17.69 -18.71
CA ASP A 224 -22.44 -18.13 -17.91
C ASP A 224 -22.63 -17.34 -16.60
N GLY A 225 -21.89 -16.24 -16.43
CA GLY A 225 -21.75 -15.49 -15.20
C GLY A 225 -20.65 -16.02 -14.28
N TRP A 226 -19.83 -15.11 -13.77
CA TRP A 226 -18.75 -15.45 -12.86
C TRP A 226 -19.20 -15.22 -11.42
N TRP A 227 -19.55 -16.31 -10.73
CA TRP A 227 -20.17 -16.31 -9.39
C TRP A 227 -19.13 -16.34 -8.29
N TRP A 228 -19.39 -15.65 -7.16
CA TRP A 228 -18.45 -15.55 -6.07
C TRP A 228 -19.11 -15.38 -4.68
N LYS A 229 -18.42 -15.86 -3.66
CA LYS A 229 -18.56 -15.55 -2.24
C LYS A 229 -17.19 -15.48 -1.60
N ILE A 230 -17.10 -14.90 -0.40
CA ILE A 230 -15.88 -14.79 0.39
C ILE A 230 -16.08 -15.62 1.66
N ILE A 231 -15.08 -16.39 2.05
CA ILE A 231 -15.11 -17.16 3.28
C ILE A 231 -13.90 -16.81 4.16
N PRO A 232 -14.06 -16.77 5.52
CA PRO A 232 -12.97 -16.55 6.44
C PRO A 232 -12.10 -17.81 6.59
N GLU A 233 -10.85 -17.62 7.03
CA GLU A 233 -9.87 -18.70 7.21
C GLU A 233 -10.36 -19.80 8.14
N SER A 234 -11.04 -19.43 9.23
CA SER A 234 -11.56 -20.38 10.21
C SER A 234 -12.46 -21.44 9.59
N THR A 235 -13.25 -21.09 8.58
CA THR A 235 -14.12 -22.02 7.86
C THR A 235 -13.43 -22.69 6.67
N TYR A 236 -12.52 -21.99 5.98
CA TYR A 236 -11.66 -22.60 4.97
C TYR A 236 -10.88 -23.81 5.53
N LEU A 237 -10.29 -23.67 6.72
CA LEU A 237 -9.51 -24.72 7.36
C LEU A 237 -10.33 -25.98 7.72
N THR A 238 -11.66 -25.88 7.82
CA THR A 238 -12.50 -27.03 8.07
C THR A 238 -12.71 -27.89 6.82
N GLY A 239 -12.57 -27.33 5.62
CA GLY A 239 -12.89 -27.97 4.35
C GLY A 239 -14.37 -28.32 4.19
N ASN A 240 -15.23 -27.80 5.07
CA ASN A 240 -16.65 -28.14 5.14
C ASN A 240 -17.51 -27.08 4.48
N TRP A 241 -18.21 -27.46 3.41
CA TRP A 241 -19.09 -26.55 2.68
C TRP A 241 -20.15 -25.88 3.55
N VAL A 242 -20.78 -26.61 4.45
CA VAL A 242 -21.87 -26.09 5.29
C VAL A 242 -21.33 -25.03 6.26
N GLU A 243 -20.15 -25.25 6.82
CA GLU A 243 -19.51 -24.28 7.72
C GLU A 243 -19.03 -23.05 6.94
N ALA A 244 -18.43 -23.25 5.78
CA ALA A 244 -17.97 -22.18 4.90
C ALA A 244 -19.15 -21.30 4.45
N ASP A 245 -20.25 -21.89 3.97
CA ASP A 245 -21.43 -21.16 3.53
C ASP A 245 -22.12 -20.41 4.69
N ASN A 246 -22.16 -21.01 5.90
CA ASN A 246 -22.75 -20.36 7.08
C ASN A 246 -21.98 -19.14 7.60
N ALA A 247 -20.72 -18.98 7.26
CA ALA A 247 -19.89 -17.84 7.62
C ALA A 247 -19.45 -16.98 6.42
N ALA A 248 -20.05 -17.22 5.24
CA ALA A 248 -19.71 -16.54 4.02
C ALA A 248 -20.14 -15.09 4.03
N PHE A 249 -19.39 -14.28 3.30
CA PHE A 249 -19.76 -12.94 2.88
C PHE A 249 -20.11 -12.97 1.39
N GLY A 250 -21.12 -12.24 1.03
CA GLY A 250 -21.57 -12.09 -0.34
C GLY A 250 -22.30 -10.77 -0.52
N VAL A 251 -23.32 -10.76 -1.35
CA VAL A 251 -24.14 -9.58 -1.66
C VAL A 251 -25.57 -9.73 -1.12
N ALA A 252 -26.31 -8.62 -1.06
CA ALA A 252 -27.68 -8.65 -0.55
C ALA A 252 -28.64 -9.43 -1.48
N GLU A 253 -28.50 -9.22 -2.79
CA GLU A 253 -29.35 -9.89 -3.81
C GLU A 253 -28.54 -10.93 -4.58
N ASN A 254 -28.98 -12.18 -4.56
CA ASN A 254 -28.28 -13.25 -5.28
C ASN A 254 -28.20 -12.98 -6.77
N GLY A 255 -27.00 -12.97 -7.33
CA GLY A 255 -26.73 -12.68 -8.71
C GLY A 255 -26.52 -11.19 -9.02
N ASP A 256 -26.34 -10.36 -7.99
CA ASP A 256 -25.91 -8.98 -8.16
C ASP A 256 -24.62 -8.92 -8.99
N SER A 257 -24.59 -8.04 -10.00
CA SER A 257 -23.51 -7.90 -10.97
C SER A 257 -22.79 -6.56 -10.91
N GLU A 258 -23.04 -5.77 -9.88
CA GLU A 258 -22.33 -4.50 -9.68
C GLU A 258 -20.84 -4.75 -9.43
N LEU A 259 -20.01 -3.84 -9.93
CA LEU A 259 -18.56 -3.91 -9.76
C LEU A 259 -18.09 -3.37 -8.40
N GLU A 260 -18.97 -2.75 -7.64
CA GLU A 260 -18.72 -2.26 -6.29
C GLU A 260 -19.99 -2.33 -5.44
N GLY A 261 -19.82 -2.51 -4.13
CA GLY A 261 -20.99 -2.58 -3.25
C GLY A 261 -20.64 -2.97 -1.81
N MET A 262 -21.70 -3.26 -1.07
CA MET A 262 -21.60 -3.71 0.32
C MET A 262 -21.54 -5.24 0.41
N LEU A 263 -20.67 -5.74 1.26
CA LEU A 263 -20.65 -7.14 1.67
C LEU A 263 -21.72 -7.40 2.73
N VAL A 264 -22.42 -8.49 2.60
CA VAL A 264 -23.39 -9.00 3.60
C VAL A 264 -22.85 -10.30 4.15
N GLY A 265 -22.61 -10.35 5.46
CA GLY A 265 -22.25 -11.59 6.14
C GLY A 265 -23.47 -12.47 6.39
N ARG A 266 -23.36 -13.75 6.12
CA ARG A 266 -24.41 -14.71 6.45
C ARG A 266 -24.54 -14.85 7.96
N THR A 267 -25.77 -14.86 8.44
CA THR A 267 -26.13 -15.11 9.84
C THR A 267 -27.13 -16.27 9.93
N ALA A 268 -27.38 -16.75 11.13
CA ALA A 268 -28.40 -17.79 11.34
C ALA A 268 -29.83 -17.34 10.95
N ALA A 269 -30.06 -16.03 10.84
CA ALA A 269 -31.38 -15.43 10.52
C ALA A 269 -31.45 -14.93 9.07
N GLU A 270 -30.31 -14.58 8.45
CA GLU A 270 -30.25 -13.94 7.14
C GLU A 270 -29.20 -14.62 6.26
N ASP A 271 -29.58 -14.96 5.04
CA ASP A 271 -28.68 -15.50 4.01
C ASP A 271 -27.98 -14.35 3.26
N CYS A 272 -26.78 -14.60 2.77
CA CYS A 272 -26.13 -13.72 1.80
C CYS A 272 -26.24 -14.31 0.39
N GLY A 273 -26.54 -13.47 -0.59
CA GLY A 273 -26.50 -13.83 -2.01
C GLY A 273 -25.07 -14.06 -2.49
N SER A 274 -24.90 -14.82 -3.56
CA SER A 274 -23.64 -14.84 -4.32
C SER A 274 -23.62 -13.66 -5.29
N GLY A 275 -22.51 -12.94 -5.39
CA GLY A 275 -22.27 -12.00 -6.48
C GLY A 275 -22.09 -12.74 -7.81
N CYS A 276 -22.35 -12.09 -8.93
CA CYS A 276 -22.26 -12.69 -10.26
C CYS A 276 -21.81 -11.69 -11.30
N LEU A 277 -20.51 -11.58 -11.54
CA LEU A 277 -19.98 -10.69 -12.57
C LEU A 277 -20.51 -11.07 -13.96
N LYS A 278 -20.78 -10.05 -14.78
CA LYS A 278 -21.23 -10.15 -16.17
C LYS A 278 -20.20 -9.57 -17.15
N VAL A 279 -18.96 -9.47 -16.72
CA VAL A 279 -17.82 -8.97 -17.48
C VAL A 279 -16.77 -10.04 -17.62
N THR A 280 -15.93 -9.94 -18.65
CA THR A 280 -14.79 -10.85 -18.88
C THR A 280 -13.46 -10.08 -18.81
N GLY A 281 -12.41 -10.78 -18.46
CA GLY A 281 -11.05 -10.26 -18.42
C GLY A 281 -10.48 -10.17 -17.01
N PRO A 282 -9.27 -9.59 -16.91
CA PRO A 282 -8.57 -9.45 -15.64
C PRO A 282 -9.12 -8.31 -14.79
N TYR A 283 -9.39 -8.60 -13.53
CA TYR A 283 -9.84 -7.66 -12.51
C TYR A 283 -9.02 -7.79 -11.25
N LEU A 284 -8.86 -6.69 -10.52
CA LEU A 284 -8.45 -6.71 -9.12
C LEU A 284 -9.71 -6.63 -8.27
N MET A 285 -9.98 -7.69 -7.52
CA MET A 285 -11.01 -7.67 -6.48
C MET A 285 -10.38 -7.14 -5.19
N THR A 286 -10.97 -6.10 -4.62
CA THR A 286 -10.59 -5.54 -3.32
C THR A 286 -11.76 -5.70 -2.36
N ILE A 287 -11.47 -6.13 -1.14
CA ILE A 287 -12.45 -6.17 -0.05
C ILE A 287 -11.93 -5.39 1.15
N ASN A 288 -12.80 -4.62 1.79
CA ASN A 288 -12.52 -3.96 3.05
C ASN A 288 -13.41 -4.60 4.14
N MET A 289 -12.80 -5.33 5.05
CA MET A 289 -13.54 -6.10 6.06
C MET A 289 -13.97 -5.27 7.28
N GLU A 290 -13.45 -4.05 7.46
CA GLU A 290 -13.97 -3.10 8.45
C GLU A 290 -15.26 -2.42 7.95
N GLU A 291 -15.25 -1.96 6.70
CA GLU A 291 -16.37 -1.26 6.06
C GLU A 291 -17.38 -2.21 5.44
N LEU A 292 -17.02 -3.49 5.31
CA LEU A 292 -17.79 -4.51 4.59
C LEU A 292 -18.14 -4.07 3.18
N THR A 293 -17.13 -3.69 2.39
CA THR A 293 -17.27 -3.29 0.99
C THR A 293 -16.45 -4.19 0.08
N TYR A 294 -16.83 -4.20 -1.21
CA TYR A 294 -16.05 -4.82 -2.26
C TYR A 294 -15.99 -3.93 -3.50
N THR A 295 -14.91 -4.06 -4.27
CA THR A 295 -14.76 -3.47 -5.60
C THR A 295 -14.11 -4.47 -6.56
N PHE A 296 -14.44 -4.36 -7.85
CA PHE A 296 -13.76 -5.03 -8.96
C PHE A 296 -13.25 -3.96 -9.92
N GLU A 297 -11.94 -3.76 -9.95
CA GLU A 297 -11.29 -2.82 -10.84
C GLU A 297 -10.74 -3.55 -12.08
N PRO A 298 -11.12 -3.15 -13.31
CA PRO A 298 -10.55 -3.76 -14.51
C PRO A 298 -9.07 -3.49 -14.59
N ARG A 299 -8.27 -4.52 -14.92
CA ARG A 299 -6.82 -4.39 -15.10
C ARG A 299 -6.47 -4.33 -16.58
N VAL A 300 -5.55 -3.47 -16.94
CA VAL A 300 -5.09 -3.31 -18.32
C VAL A 300 -4.13 -4.44 -18.64
N GLN A 301 -4.51 -5.34 -19.54
CA GLN A 301 -3.68 -6.49 -19.93
C GLN A 301 -2.56 -6.11 -20.91
N TYR A 302 -2.81 -5.12 -21.78
CA TYR A 302 -1.86 -4.68 -22.79
C TYR A 302 -1.83 -3.17 -22.91
N LEU A 303 -0.64 -2.63 -23.19
CA LEU A 303 -0.53 -1.29 -23.75
C LEU A 303 -0.32 -1.39 -25.27
N TYR A 304 -1.04 -0.56 -26.00
CA TYR A 304 -0.96 -0.45 -27.46
C TYR A 304 -0.04 0.70 -27.86
N THR A 305 0.58 0.61 -29.02
CA THR A 305 1.59 1.58 -29.50
C THR A 305 1.17 2.29 -30.80
N PRO A 306 0.04 3.02 -30.83
CA PRO A 306 -0.33 3.80 -32.02
C PRO A 306 0.65 4.94 -32.27
N GLY A 307 1.03 5.14 -33.53
CA GLY A 307 1.97 6.17 -33.93
C GLY A 307 2.04 6.39 -35.43
N GLN A 308 2.95 7.25 -35.86
CA GLN A 308 3.13 7.54 -37.29
C GLN A 308 3.48 6.29 -38.12
N THR A 309 4.20 5.34 -37.53
CA THR A 309 4.63 4.11 -38.19
C THR A 309 3.48 3.19 -38.61
N ASN A 310 2.34 3.25 -37.91
CA ASN A 310 1.13 2.46 -38.23
C ASN A 310 -0.08 3.35 -38.57
N GLY A 311 0.15 4.64 -38.88
CA GLY A 311 -0.92 5.60 -39.23
C GLY A 311 -1.85 5.90 -38.08
N TRP A 312 -1.40 5.83 -36.84
CA TRP A 312 -2.18 6.07 -35.62
C TRP A 312 -3.35 5.09 -35.46
N ASN A 313 -3.19 3.88 -35.96
CA ASN A 313 -4.21 2.83 -35.87
C ASN A 313 -3.98 2.02 -34.58
N GLN A 314 -4.85 2.20 -33.59
CA GLN A 314 -4.75 1.54 -32.30
C GLN A 314 -5.01 0.02 -32.40
N VAL A 315 -6.04 -0.36 -33.16
CA VAL A 315 -6.48 -1.78 -33.30
C VAL A 315 -5.38 -2.66 -33.86
N ASN A 316 -4.57 -2.12 -34.79
CA ASN A 316 -3.46 -2.82 -35.43
C ASN A 316 -2.09 -2.41 -34.83
N SER A 317 -2.08 -1.82 -33.66
CA SER A 317 -0.86 -1.49 -32.94
C SER A 317 -0.22 -2.73 -32.34
N GLN A 318 1.10 -2.70 -32.24
CA GLN A 318 1.81 -3.67 -31.41
C GLN A 318 1.47 -3.46 -29.95
N GLN A 319 1.61 -4.53 -29.18
CA GLN A 319 1.20 -4.58 -27.78
C GLN A 319 2.43 -4.81 -26.89
N LEU A 320 2.45 -4.15 -25.75
CA LEU A 320 3.29 -4.50 -24.62
C LEU A 320 2.45 -5.28 -23.64
N ALA A 321 2.94 -6.39 -23.13
CA ALA A 321 2.26 -7.23 -22.17
C ALA A 321 2.82 -7.01 -20.77
N THR A 322 2.09 -7.44 -19.76
CA THR A 322 2.43 -7.29 -18.35
C THR A 322 2.24 -8.61 -17.60
N ALA A 323 3.04 -8.81 -16.55
CA ALA A 323 2.86 -9.89 -15.60
C ALA A 323 2.28 -9.38 -14.26
N ASP A 324 2.40 -8.06 -13.99
CA ASP A 324 2.01 -7.44 -12.70
C ASP A 324 1.01 -6.29 -12.85
N PHE A 325 0.64 -5.94 -14.10
CA PHE A 325 -0.27 -4.85 -14.46
C PHE A 325 0.21 -3.43 -14.12
N GLU A 326 1.48 -3.30 -13.81
CA GLU A 326 2.17 -2.01 -13.60
C GLU A 326 3.31 -1.85 -14.60
N ASN A 327 4.10 -2.92 -14.80
CA ASN A 327 5.23 -2.96 -15.70
C ASN A 327 4.84 -3.69 -17.00
N TYR A 328 4.90 -2.96 -18.11
CA TYR A 328 4.59 -3.46 -19.45
C TYR A 328 5.85 -3.51 -20.27
N GLU A 329 6.07 -4.63 -20.93
CA GLU A 329 7.23 -4.83 -21.80
C GLU A 329 6.83 -5.44 -23.14
N GLY A 330 7.55 -5.10 -24.20
CA GLY A 330 7.29 -5.70 -25.50
C GLY A 330 7.99 -5.02 -26.67
N PHE A 331 7.92 -5.67 -27.84
CA PHE A 331 8.46 -5.13 -29.07
C PHE A 331 7.49 -4.18 -29.74
N ALA A 332 7.98 -3.02 -30.16
CA ALA A 332 7.23 -2.05 -30.93
C ALA A 332 8.09 -1.46 -32.07
N PHE A 333 7.51 -1.36 -33.29
CA PHE A 333 8.12 -0.64 -34.38
C PHE A 333 7.69 0.82 -34.33
N ILE A 334 8.51 1.66 -33.78
CA ILE A 334 8.23 3.04 -33.43
C ILE A 334 9.27 4.00 -34.02
N GLY A 335 8.97 5.29 -34.00
CA GLY A 335 9.83 6.36 -34.51
C GLY A 335 9.43 7.70 -33.95
N ASP A 336 9.42 8.73 -34.80
CA ASP A 336 8.95 10.06 -34.42
C ASP A 336 7.42 10.08 -34.35
N GLY A 337 6.88 10.34 -33.16
CA GLY A 337 5.44 10.47 -32.92
C GLY A 337 4.70 9.16 -32.70
N PHE A 338 4.58 8.75 -31.44
CA PHE A 338 3.71 7.66 -30.98
C PHE A 338 3.17 7.95 -29.59
N LYS A 339 2.26 7.11 -29.11
CA LYS A 339 1.77 7.09 -27.71
C LYS A 339 1.65 5.64 -27.24
N PHE A 340 1.54 5.44 -25.93
CA PHE A 340 0.98 4.22 -25.40
C PHE A 340 -0.48 4.45 -25.05
N THR A 341 -1.36 3.47 -25.27
CA THR A 341 -2.77 3.53 -24.90
C THR A 341 -3.19 2.28 -24.16
N SER A 342 -4.02 2.41 -23.15
CA SER A 342 -4.48 1.28 -22.31
C SER A 342 -5.56 0.42 -22.99
N ALA A 343 -6.07 0.87 -24.12
CA ALA A 343 -7.04 0.17 -24.94
C ALA A 343 -6.77 0.47 -26.42
N PRO A 344 -7.33 -0.32 -27.38
CA PRO A 344 -7.17 -0.06 -28.80
C PRO A 344 -8.09 1.06 -29.31
N ASP A 345 -8.17 2.14 -28.55
CA ASP A 345 -8.96 3.35 -28.83
C ASP A 345 -8.33 4.59 -28.18
N TRP A 346 -9.01 5.76 -28.32
CA TRP A 346 -8.58 7.01 -27.68
C TRP A 346 -9.43 7.42 -26.48
N ASP A 347 -10.44 6.63 -26.12
CA ASP A 347 -11.40 6.97 -25.06
C ASP A 347 -10.91 6.56 -23.66
N HIS A 348 -9.90 5.68 -23.60
CA HIS A 348 -9.25 5.21 -22.37
C HIS A 348 -7.96 5.99 -22.09
N THR A 349 -7.18 5.53 -21.12
CA THR A 349 -5.94 6.21 -20.72
C THR A 349 -4.92 6.22 -21.86
N ASN A 350 -4.45 7.41 -22.20
CA ASN A 350 -3.40 7.64 -23.18
C ASN A 350 -2.15 8.19 -22.49
N TYR A 351 -1.01 7.58 -22.73
CA TYR A 351 0.28 7.98 -22.18
C TYR A 351 1.09 8.68 -23.27
N GLY A 352 1.33 9.96 -23.11
CA GLY A 352 2.15 10.81 -23.98
C GLY A 352 3.42 11.30 -23.27
N ALA A 353 4.12 12.24 -23.88
CA ALA A 353 5.35 12.81 -23.34
C ALA A 353 5.08 13.64 -22.08
N GLY A 354 5.83 13.37 -21.02
CA GLY A 354 5.89 14.15 -19.81
C GLY A 354 6.85 15.34 -19.92
N ALA A 355 7.28 15.86 -18.77
CA ALA A 355 8.13 17.04 -18.70
C ALA A 355 9.61 16.78 -19.06
N GLU A 356 10.05 15.54 -18.92
CA GLU A 356 11.44 15.09 -19.14
C GLU A 356 11.45 13.81 -19.98
N ASP A 357 12.60 13.50 -20.59
CA ASP A 357 12.79 12.25 -21.33
C ASP A 357 12.62 11.04 -20.39
N GLY A 358 11.89 10.03 -20.84
CA GLY A 358 11.60 8.83 -20.05
C GLY A 358 10.41 8.99 -19.08
N VAL A 359 9.81 10.18 -18.98
CA VAL A 359 8.63 10.44 -18.15
C VAL A 359 7.38 10.48 -19.03
N LEU A 360 6.31 9.84 -18.55
CA LEU A 360 5.00 9.83 -19.20
C LEU A 360 4.06 10.88 -18.60
N SER A 361 3.03 11.23 -19.36
CA SER A 361 1.92 12.07 -18.92
C SER A 361 0.60 11.50 -19.44
N THR A 362 -0.40 11.47 -18.57
CA THR A 362 -1.78 11.10 -18.91
C THR A 362 -2.67 12.31 -19.21
N ALA A 363 -2.10 13.52 -19.25
CA ALA A 363 -2.84 14.73 -19.59
C ALA A 363 -3.40 14.62 -21.02
N VAL A 364 -4.63 15.11 -21.21
CA VAL A 364 -5.34 15.04 -22.50
C VAL A 364 -4.54 15.69 -23.64
N ASP A 365 -3.78 16.73 -23.33
CA ASP A 365 -2.91 17.49 -24.25
C ASP A 365 -1.45 17.06 -24.22
N ALA A 366 -1.12 15.94 -23.56
CA ALA A 366 0.26 15.40 -23.56
C ALA A 366 0.79 15.23 -24.98
N GLY A 367 2.03 15.65 -25.20
CA GLY A 367 2.72 15.52 -26.48
C GLY A 367 2.91 14.06 -26.90
N ASN A 368 3.40 13.86 -28.13
CA ASN A 368 3.77 12.54 -28.59
C ASN A 368 5.15 12.16 -28.06
N LEU A 369 5.33 10.88 -27.80
CA LEU A 369 6.64 10.26 -27.56
C LEU A 369 7.41 10.14 -28.89
N SER A 370 8.74 10.08 -28.81
CA SER A 370 9.57 9.87 -30.01
C SER A 370 10.85 9.10 -29.69
N VAL A 371 11.31 8.32 -30.64
CA VAL A 371 12.63 7.68 -30.67
C VAL A 371 13.32 7.93 -32.00
N SER A 372 14.64 7.87 -32.05
CA SER A 372 15.43 8.02 -33.27
C SER A 372 16.64 7.07 -33.22
N PRO A 373 16.90 6.29 -34.30
CA PRO A 373 16.17 6.24 -35.57
C PRO A 373 14.78 5.55 -35.42
N GLN A 374 13.92 5.65 -36.43
CA GLN A 374 12.76 4.76 -36.54
C GLN A 374 13.24 3.32 -36.69
N GLY A 375 12.70 2.40 -35.86
CA GLY A 375 13.13 1.02 -35.82
C GLY A 375 12.28 0.13 -34.91
N LEU A 376 12.71 -1.12 -34.80
CA LEU A 376 12.15 -2.02 -33.79
C LEU A 376 12.81 -1.75 -32.44
N TYR A 377 11.99 -1.57 -31.41
CA TYR A 377 12.45 -1.32 -30.04
C TYR A 377 11.84 -2.32 -29.08
N TRP A 378 12.58 -2.66 -28.04
CA TRP A 378 12.05 -3.22 -26.81
C TRP A 378 11.66 -2.07 -25.90
N CYS A 379 10.37 -1.93 -25.66
CA CYS A 379 9.81 -0.89 -24.81
C CYS A 379 9.51 -1.43 -23.42
N LYS A 380 9.75 -0.60 -22.42
CA LYS A 380 9.36 -0.81 -21.03
C LYS A 380 8.57 0.40 -20.58
N VAL A 381 7.44 0.15 -19.92
CA VAL A 381 6.55 1.18 -19.39
C VAL A 381 6.15 0.81 -17.96
N ASN A 382 6.37 1.70 -17.00
CA ASN A 382 5.76 1.60 -15.67
C ASN A 382 4.61 2.60 -15.60
N THR A 383 3.39 2.10 -15.42
CA THR A 383 2.19 2.95 -15.42
C THR A 383 1.90 3.58 -14.06
N ALA A 384 2.43 3.04 -12.97
CA ALA A 384 2.31 3.60 -11.62
C ALA A 384 3.26 4.80 -11.43
N ASP A 385 4.53 4.65 -11.84
CA ASP A 385 5.55 5.69 -11.75
C ASP A 385 5.50 6.68 -12.92
N LEU A 386 4.75 6.35 -13.99
CA LEU A 386 4.69 7.10 -15.24
C LEU A 386 6.07 7.24 -15.91
N GLU A 387 6.80 6.13 -15.98
CA GLU A 387 8.12 6.07 -16.61
C GLU A 387 8.11 5.13 -17.82
N TRP A 388 9.00 5.42 -18.78
CA TRP A 388 9.21 4.53 -19.94
C TRP A 388 10.64 4.57 -20.43
N SER A 389 11.01 3.50 -21.14
CA SER A 389 12.28 3.42 -21.87
C SER A 389 12.11 2.58 -23.13
N ALA A 390 13.03 2.75 -24.08
CA ALA A 390 13.07 1.96 -25.32
C ALA A 390 14.51 1.63 -25.68
N THR A 391 14.77 0.35 -25.96
CA THR A 391 16.07 -0.14 -26.42
C THR A 391 15.95 -0.58 -27.88
N GLU A 392 16.71 0.05 -28.78
CA GLU A 392 16.72 -0.30 -30.21
C GLU A 392 17.18 -1.74 -30.41
N ILE A 393 16.46 -2.49 -31.24
CA ILE A 393 16.80 -3.87 -31.62
C ILE A 393 17.52 -3.83 -32.97
N THR A 394 18.83 -4.02 -32.93
CA THR A 394 19.70 -4.02 -34.10
C THR A 394 20.14 -5.42 -34.52
N ALA A 395 19.99 -6.40 -33.64
CA ALA A 395 20.36 -7.79 -33.87
C ALA A 395 19.40 -8.74 -33.15
N ALA A 396 19.10 -9.88 -33.79
CA ALA A 396 18.41 -11.01 -33.21
C ALA A 396 19.06 -12.31 -33.64
N GLY A 397 19.07 -13.34 -32.80
CA GLY A 397 19.62 -14.64 -33.18
C GLY A 397 19.36 -15.73 -32.15
N LEU A 398 19.55 -16.97 -32.57
CA LEU A 398 19.41 -18.15 -31.73
C LEU A 398 20.72 -18.49 -31.04
N ILE A 399 20.66 -18.74 -29.74
CA ILE A 399 21.80 -19.17 -28.94
C ILE A 399 21.42 -20.41 -28.13
N GLY A 400 22.27 -21.43 -28.09
CA GLY A 400 21.91 -22.69 -27.42
C GLY A 400 23.05 -23.71 -27.41
N ASP A 401 22.69 -24.96 -27.11
CA ASP A 401 23.65 -26.05 -27.04
C ASP A 401 24.35 -26.29 -28.38
N PHE A 402 23.67 -26.09 -29.51
CA PHE A 402 24.20 -26.25 -30.86
C PHE A 402 25.38 -25.32 -31.18
N ASN A 403 25.55 -24.20 -30.45
CA ASN A 403 26.69 -23.29 -30.61
C ASN A 403 27.43 -23.04 -29.29
N GLY A 404 27.19 -23.91 -28.29
CA GLY A 404 27.85 -23.88 -26.98
C GLY A 404 27.51 -22.62 -26.14
N TRP A 405 26.36 -21.99 -26.41
CA TRP A 405 25.90 -20.76 -25.72
C TRP A 405 26.89 -19.58 -25.86
N ALA A 406 27.74 -19.59 -26.89
CA ALA A 406 28.83 -18.63 -27.02
C ALA A 406 28.47 -17.44 -27.91
N GLN A 407 27.98 -17.69 -29.12
CA GLN A 407 27.66 -16.68 -30.13
C GLN A 407 26.31 -16.98 -30.77
N SER A 408 25.45 -16.00 -30.91
CA SER A 408 24.15 -16.14 -31.54
C SER A 408 24.29 -16.52 -33.05
N ALA A 409 23.49 -17.48 -33.49
CA ALA A 409 23.26 -17.70 -34.94
C ALA A 409 22.31 -16.57 -35.41
N PRO A 410 22.78 -15.67 -36.30
CA PRO A 410 22.05 -14.45 -36.58
C PRO A 410 20.79 -14.69 -37.41
N LEU A 411 19.73 -13.94 -37.10
CA LEU A 411 18.58 -13.72 -37.96
C LEU A 411 18.67 -12.34 -38.61
N THR A 412 17.97 -12.14 -39.71
CA THR A 412 17.92 -10.88 -40.46
C THR A 412 16.47 -10.40 -40.51
N ALA A 413 16.22 -9.13 -40.18
CA ALA A 413 14.91 -8.54 -40.34
C ALA A 413 14.45 -8.57 -41.81
N ALA A 414 13.19 -8.92 -42.02
CA ALA A 414 12.61 -8.93 -43.39
C ALA A 414 12.51 -7.48 -43.91
N ALA A 415 12.85 -7.28 -45.16
CA ALA A 415 12.97 -5.95 -45.78
C ALA A 415 11.63 -5.20 -45.86
N ASP A 416 10.53 -5.93 -45.94
CA ASP A 416 9.17 -5.43 -46.03
C ASP A 416 8.45 -5.38 -44.68
N ASN A 417 8.97 -6.08 -43.65
CA ASN A 417 8.42 -6.05 -42.31
C ASN A 417 9.53 -6.23 -41.23
N PRO A 418 10.04 -5.18 -40.63
CA PRO A 418 11.14 -5.23 -39.66
C PRO A 418 10.79 -5.91 -38.34
N THR A 419 9.54 -6.30 -38.13
CA THR A 419 9.12 -7.09 -36.95
C THR A 419 9.17 -8.59 -37.18
N ILE A 420 9.51 -9.02 -38.43
CA ILE A 420 9.73 -10.43 -38.77
C ILE A 420 11.24 -10.65 -39.02
N TRP A 421 11.82 -11.63 -38.33
CA TRP A 421 13.23 -11.96 -38.45
C TRP A 421 13.42 -13.37 -38.99
N GLN A 422 14.30 -13.54 -39.94
CA GLN A 422 14.47 -14.80 -40.66
C GLN A 422 15.93 -15.21 -40.77
N GLY A 423 16.17 -16.51 -40.81
CA GLY A 423 17.51 -17.06 -41.02
C GLY A 423 17.53 -18.57 -41.22
N THR A 424 18.74 -19.09 -41.41
CA THR A 424 18.99 -20.51 -41.41
C THR A 424 19.89 -20.85 -40.24
N VAL A 425 19.49 -21.82 -39.42
CA VAL A 425 20.24 -22.27 -38.24
C VAL A 425 20.57 -23.76 -38.40
N ASP A 426 21.82 -24.11 -38.13
CA ASP A 426 22.29 -25.51 -38.10
C ASP A 426 22.31 -25.96 -36.63
N PHE A 427 21.41 -26.85 -36.26
CA PHE A 427 21.29 -27.39 -34.89
C PHE A 427 22.26 -28.58 -34.65
N GLY A 428 23.18 -28.85 -35.57
CA GLY A 428 24.19 -29.87 -35.40
C GLY A 428 23.60 -31.27 -35.22
N ASP A 429 23.83 -31.89 -34.07
CA ASP A 429 23.28 -33.20 -33.73
C ASP A 429 21.81 -33.15 -33.23
N GLY A 430 21.27 -31.96 -33.07
CA GLY A 430 19.87 -31.74 -32.68
C GLY A 430 19.56 -31.97 -31.22
N ASN A 431 20.57 -32.12 -30.36
CA ASN A 431 20.40 -32.28 -28.95
C ASN A 431 20.38 -30.92 -28.22
N GLY A 432 19.78 -30.91 -27.02
CA GLY A 432 19.77 -29.76 -26.14
C GLY A 432 18.65 -28.76 -26.40
N SER A 433 18.94 -27.50 -26.19
CA SER A 433 17.94 -26.42 -26.16
C SER A 433 18.53 -25.09 -26.66
N TYR A 434 17.66 -24.11 -26.88
CA TYR A 434 18.06 -22.77 -27.30
C TYR A 434 17.14 -21.69 -26.74
N LYS A 435 17.58 -20.43 -26.85
CA LYS A 435 16.79 -19.20 -26.65
C LYS A 435 16.99 -18.26 -27.84
N ILE A 436 16.11 -17.32 -27.98
CA ILE A 436 16.28 -16.17 -28.86
C ILE A 436 16.90 -15.03 -28.00
N ARG A 437 17.99 -14.44 -28.50
CA ARG A 437 18.70 -13.35 -27.84
C ARG A 437 18.77 -12.15 -28.77
N PHE A 438 18.61 -10.94 -28.21
CA PHE A 438 18.64 -9.68 -28.94
C PHE A 438 19.92 -8.89 -28.61
N ASN A 439 20.40 -8.12 -29.58
CA ASN A 439 21.61 -7.27 -29.47
C ASN A 439 22.84 -7.99 -28.90
N ASP A 440 22.91 -9.32 -29.06
CA ASP A 440 23.93 -10.19 -28.48
C ASP A 440 24.11 -10.08 -26.96
N ALA A 441 23.07 -9.64 -26.26
CA ALA A 441 23.01 -9.42 -24.82
C ALA A 441 21.85 -10.21 -24.18
N TRP A 442 21.92 -10.48 -22.87
CA TRP A 442 20.92 -11.30 -22.17
C TRP A 442 19.77 -10.48 -21.56
N GLU A 443 19.87 -9.15 -21.60
CA GLU A 443 18.86 -8.24 -21.08
C GLU A 443 17.51 -8.40 -21.79
N ILE A 444 17.54 -8.78 -23.07
CA ILE A 444 16.34 -9.05 -23.87
C ILE A 444 16.51 -10.42 -24.49
N SER A 445 15.75 -11.39 -24.03
CA SER A 445 15.76 -12.75 -24.56
C SER A 445 14.38 -13.39 -24.45
N LEU A 446 14.05 -14.28 -25.39
CA LEU A 446 12.80 -15.03 -25.42
C LEU A 446 13.06 -16.52 -25.29
N GLY A 447 12.14 -17.24 -24.68
CA GLY A 447 12.14 -18.68 -24.54
C GLY A 447 10.74 -19.25 -24.35
N GLY A 448 10.61 -20.46 -23.81
CA GLY A 448 9.34 -21.08 -23.49
C GLY A 448 8.68 -21.83 -24.65
N ASP A 449 7.37 -21.64 -24.82
CA ASP A 449 6.61 -22.26 -25.90
C ASP A 449 6.86 -21.53 -27.24
N PRO A 450 7.25 -22.20 -28.32
CA PRO A 450 7.41 -21.58 -29.63
C PRO A 450 6.21 -20.81 -30.18
N GLN A 451 4.99 -21.15 -29.73
CA GLN A 451 3.76 -20.47 -30.13
C GLN A 451 3.36 -19.36 -29.16
N ASN A 452 4.07 -19.24 -28.04
CA ASN A 452 3.85 -18.21 -27.00
C ASN A 452 5.17 -17.95 -26.27
N LEU A 453 6.08 -17.25 -26.96
CA LEU A 453 7.39 -16.92 -26.43
C LEU A 453 7.27 -15.93 -25.28
N ASP A 454 8.00 -16.21 -24.21
CA ASP A 454 8.03 -15.41 -22.99
C ASP A 454 9.43 -14.86 -22.71
N TRP A 455 9.51 -13.72 -22.04
CA TRP A 455 10.74 -13.04 -21.61
C TRP A 455 10.95 -13.06 -20.09
N HIS A 456 9.91 -13.48 -19.30
CA HIS A 456 9.96 -13.56 -17.85
C HIS A 456 10.53 -14.92 -17.42
N ASN A 457 11.87 -15.03 -17.27
CA ASN A 457 12.53 -16.25 -16.81
C ASN A 457 12.12 -17.54 -17.57
N ALA A 458 11.71 -17.39 -18.83
CA ALA A 458 11.21 -18.50 -19.62
C ALA A 458 12.23 -19.65 -19.74
N ASP A 459 11.73 -20.87 -19.78
CA ASP A 459 12.53 -22.06 -20.03
C ASP A 459 13.20 -22.01 -21.43
N ASN A 460 14.24 -22.80 -21.61
CA ASN A 460 14.83 -22.95 -22.93
C ASN A 460 13.89 -23.72 -23.85
N ILE A 461 13.90 -23.37 -25.13
CA ILE A 461 13.15 -24.08 -26.17
C ILE A 461 13.93 -25.36 -26.59
N PRO A 462 13.32 -26.56 -26.61
CA PRO A 462 13.98 -27.78 -27.09
C PRO A 462 14.44 -27.64 -28.53
N ALA A 463 15.63 -28.16 -28.84
CA ALA A 463 16.13 -28.21 -30.22
C ALA A 463 15.20 -29.08 -31.09
N PRO A 464 14.96 -28.70 -32.38
CA PRO A 464 13.98 -29.37 -33.25
C PRO A 464 14.46 -30.72 -33.80
N GLY A 465 15.71 -31.04 -33.59
CA GLY A 465 16.40 -32.22 -34.15
C GLY A 465 17.66 -31.83 -34.92
N ALA A 466 18.37 -32.87 -35.46
CA ALA A 466 19.63 -32.68 -36.16
C ALA A 466 19.45 -32.01 -37.54
N GLY A 467 20.39 -31.14 -37.91
CA GLY A 467 20.48 -30.55 -39.24
C GLY A 467 20.12 -29.08 -39.32
N LYS A 468 19.87 -28.62 -40.55
CA LYS A 468 19.59 -27.23 -40.86
C LYS A 468 18.10 -26.95 -40.94
N TYR A 469 17.72 -25.83 -40.38
CA TYR A 469 16.32 -25.36 -40.31
C TYR A 469 16.22 -23.95 -40.82
N SER A 470 15.11 -23.67 -41.51
CA SER A 470 14.65 -22.31 -41.76
C SER A 470 13.94 -21.82 -40.48
N VAL A 471 14.30 -20.65 -40.03
CA VAL A 471 13.75 -20.02 -38.82
C VAL A 471 13.06 -18.71 -39.17
N THR A 472 11.83 -18.52 -38.70
CA THR A 472 11.12 -17.26 -38.79
C THR A 472 10.60 -16.88 -37.38
N LEU A 473 11.00 -15.72 -36.91
CA LEU A 473 10.58 -15.13 -35.63
C LEU A 473 9.58 -13.99 -35.90
N TYR A 474 8.42 -14.04 -35.27
CA TYR A 474 7.34 -13.07 -35.41
C TYR A 474 7.24 -12.22 -34.13
N LEU A 475 7.51 -10.91 -34.26
CA LEU A 475 7.45 -9.92 -33.20
C LEU A 475 6.40 -8.82 -33.47
N ASN A 476 5.51 -9.08 -34.44
CA ASN A 476 4.51 -8.10 -34.90
C ASN A 476 3.26 -8.01 -34.03
N ALA A 477 2.96 -9.02 -33.26
CA ALA A 477 1.85 -9.09 -32.35
C ALA A 477 2.21 -10.00 -31.15
N PHE A 478 1.60 -9.76 -30.02
CA PHE A 478 1.68 -10.64 -28.86
C PHE A 478 0.52 -11.69 -28.94
N PRO A 479 0.74 -12.97 -28.62
CA PRO A 479 2.03 -13.59 -28.23
C PRO A 479 3.05 -13.63 -29.37
N TYR A 480 4.34 -13.56 -29.01
CA TYR A 480 5.43 -13.72 -30.00
C TYR A 480 5.61 -15.20 -30.33
N GLU A 481 5.97 -15.49 -31.59
CA GLU A 481 6.07 -16.84 -32.08
C GLU A 481 7.37 -17.08 -32.84
N ILE A 482 7.85 -18.33 -32.84
CA ILE A 482 8.96 -18.77 -33.68
C ILE A 482 8.58 -20.03 -34.45
N GLU A 483 8.76 -19.99 -35.76
CA GLU A 483 8.63 -21.16 -36.63
C GLU A 483 10.01 -21.71 -36.97
N VAL A 484 10.20 -23.01 -36.80
CA VAL A 484 11.44 -23.73 -37.14
C VAL A 484 11.09 -24.91 -38.01
N SER A 485 11.45 -24.84 -39.32
CA SER A 485 11.07 -25.82 -40.32
C SER A 485 12.33 -26.45 -40.96
N PRO A 486 12.39 -27.79 -41.12
CA PRO A 486 13.54 -28.47 -41.73
C PRO A 486 13.74 -28.04 -43.20
N MET A 487 14.99 -27.92 -43.58
CA MET A 487 15.39 -27.54 -44.95
C MET A 487 15.67 -28.76 -45.83
#